data_e3470fea53f76a5975595854b4671d53
#
_entry.id   e3470fea53f76a5975595854b4671d53
#
_cell.length_a   1.000
_cell.length_b   1.000
_cell.length_c   1.000
_cell.angle_alpha   90.00
_cell.angle_beta   90.00
_cell.angle_gamma   90.00
#
_symmetry.space_group_name_H-M   'P 1'
#
loop_
_entity.id
_entity.type
_entity.pdbx_description
1 polymer ?
#
loop_
_entity_poly.entity_id
_entity_poly.type
_entity_poly.pdbx_seq_one_letter_code
_entity_poly.pdbx_strand_id
1 'polypeptide(L)'
;MLIKKLLPMFVGFFLAASVQTALAEVAPDELVKSTANDVLTIVKQDKDIQAGNIAKITALAEEKILPNFNFDRVSRMVLGKHWRTATPEQKEAFKIQFRDLLIRTYASALSKYQNQTIEFKPLRMQPGDKEVIVRSEIIQPGGQPIAVDYSLEKAGDSWKVYDIVIEGVSLVTNYRGQFSEEVKRSGLEGLIQKLSEKNKAS
;
A
#
# COMPACT_ATOMS: atom_id res chain seq x y z
N MET A 1 -22.39 77.76 30.70
CA MET A 1 -22.46 77.40 29.29
C MET A 1 -21.60 76.18 29.05
N LEU A 2 -22.22 75.01 29.03
CA LEU A 2 -21.50 73.68 29.00
C LEU A 2 -21.32 73.29 27.56
N ILE A 3 -20.06 73.01 27.18
CA ILE A 3 -19.70 72.35 25.92
C ILE A 3 -19.26 70.93 26.22
N LYS A 4 -20.16 69.95 25.89
CA LYS A 4 -19.88 68.51 25.94
C LYS A 4 -19.01 68.16 24.75
N LYS A 5 -17.81 67.64 25.02
CA LYS A 5 -16.95 66.99 24.03
C LYS A 5 -17.38 65.53 23.85
N LEU A 6 -17.90 65.18 22.68
CA LEU A 6 -18.11 63.79 22.24
C LEU A 6 -16.77 63.23 21.74
N LEU A 7 -16.34 62.10 22.33
CA LEU A 7 -15.21 61.30 21.91
C LEU A 7 -15.77 60.15 21.04
N PRO A 8 -15.35 59.97 19.81
CA PRO A 8 -15.73 58.78 19.03
C PRO A 8 -14.90 57.58 19.43
N MET A 9 -15.56 56.54 19.89
CA MET A 9 -15.01 55.24 20.23
C MET A 9 -14.77 54.45 18.93
N PHE A 10 -13.52 54.33 18.52
CA PHE A 10 -13.08 53.49 17.41
C PHE A 10 -13.06 52.04 17.88
N VAL A 11 -14.06 51.24 17.47
CA VAL A 11 -14.07 49.81 17.63
C VAL A 11 -13.25 49.22 16.51
N GLY A 12 -12.02 48.87 16.80
CA GLY A 12 -11.15 48.14 15.87
C GLY A 12 -11.58 46.67 15.75
N PHE A 13 -12.16 46.31 14.61
CA PHE A 13 -12.52 44.94 14.27
C PHE A 13 -11.23 44.21 13.85
N PHE A 14 -10.66 43.43 14.78
CA PHE A 14 -9.50 42.57 14.49
C PHE A 14 -10.02 41.33 13.74
N LEU A 15 -9.85 41.31 12.41
CA LEU A 15 -10.08 40.13 11.60
C LEU A 15 -8.90 39.16 11.86
N ALA A 16 -9.10 38.20 12.74
CA ALA A 16 -8.15 37.07 12.89
C ALA A 16 -8.25 36.21 11.64
N ALA A 17 -7.33 36.39 10.70
CA ALA A 17 -7.15 35.50 9.57
C ALA A 17 -6.61 34.15 10.09
N SER A 18 -7.49 33.15 10.22
CA SER A 18 -7.10 31.78 10.49
C SER A 18 -6.34 31.25 9.29
N VAL A 19 -5.01 31.21 9.38
CA VAL A 19 -4.16 30.50 8.40
C VAL A 19 -4.38 29.01 8.62
N GLN A 20 -5.28 28.42 7.85
CA GLN A 20 -5.37 26.96 7.74
C GLN A 20 -4.14 26.49 6.96
N THR A 21 -3.15 25.93 7.66
CA THR A 21 -2.10 25.17 7.04
C THR A 21 -2.72 23.89 6.47
N ALA A 22 -3.07 23.90 5.20
CA ALA A 22 -3.36 22.70 4.48
C ALA A 22 -2.07 21.87 4.48
N LEU A 23 -2.08 20.74 5.19
CA LEU A 23 -1.01 19.75 5.02
C LEU A 23 -1.03 19.34 3.55
N ALA A 24 0.07 19.59 2.85
CA ALA A 24 0.17 19.19 1.45
C ALA A 24 0.00 17.66 1.35
N GLU A 25 -0.91 17.25 0.50
CA GLU A 25 -1.11 15.82 0.18
C GLU A 25 0.22 15.23 -0.32
N VAL A 26 0.64 14.09 0.25
CA VAL A 26 1.85 13.38 -0.23
C VAL A 26 1.58 12.85 -1.63
N ALA A 27 2.45 13.20 -2.58
CA ALA A 27 2.34 12.72 -3.95
C ALA A 27 2.49 11.19 -4.03
N PRO A 28 1.80 10.51 -4.97
CA PRO A 28 1.76 9.05 -5.00
C PRO A 28 3.14 8.40 -5.26
N ASP A 29 3.99 9.03 -6.04
CA ASP A 29 5.37 8.57 -6.25
C ASP A 29 6.25 8.77 -5.01
N GLU A 30 6.05 9.88 -4.28
CA GLU A 30 6.76 10.14 -3.03
C GLU A 30 6.33 9.17 -1.92
N LEU A 31 5.04 8.79 -1.88
CA LEU A 31 4.55 7.75 -0.97
C LEU A 31 5.23 6.40 -1.22
N VAL A 32 5.28 5.95 -2.48
CA VAL A 32 5.91 4.68 -2.82
C VAL A 32 7.41 4.71 -2.56
N LYS A 33 8.07 5.81 -2.95
CA LYS A 33 9.52 6.01 -2.79
C LYS A 33 9.93 6.05 -1.32
N SER A 34 9.23 6.82 -0.49
CA SER A 34 9.51 6.88 0.95
C SER A 34 9.30 5.53 1.62
N THR A 35 8.17 4.84 1.32
CA THR A 35 7.90 3.50 1.84
C THR A 35 9.00 2.51 1.46
N ALA A 36 9.40 2.50 0.17
CA ALA A 36 10.45 1.60 -0.30
C ALA A 36 11.81 1.88 0.36
N ASN A 37 12.19 3.15 0.51
CA ASN A 37 13.43 3.55 1.16
C ASN A 37 13.44 3.18 2.65
N ASP A 38 12.32 3.38 3.36
CA ASP A 38 12.19 3.00 4.77
C ASP A 38 12.35 1.49 4.95
N VAL A 39 11.66 0.70 4.12
CA VAL A 39 11.78 -0.77 4.12
C VAL A 39 13.23 -1.20 3.84
N LEU A 40 13.86 -0.66 2.79
CA LEU A 40 15.24 -0.98 2.47
C LEU A 40 16.20 -0.59 3.59
N THR A 41 16.00 0.54 4.25
CA THR A 41 16.83 0.98 5.37
C THR A 41 16.74 0.01 6.54
N ILE A 42 15.53 -0.45 6.90
CA ILE A 42 15.31 -1.42 7.97
C ILE A 42 15.93 -2.77 7.60
N VAL A 43 15.70 -3.26 6.37
CA VAL A 43 16.27 -4.53 5.89
C VAL A 43 17.80 -4.53 5.94
N LYS A 44 18.43 -3.40 5.58
CA LYS A 44 19.90 -3.25 5.65
C LYS A 44 20.45 -3.35 7.08
N GLN A 45 19.69 -2.90 8.07
CA GLN A 45 20.13 -2.81 9.46
C GLN A 45 19.78 -4.06 10.29
N ASP A 46 18.71 -4.77 9.94
CA ASP A 46 18.21 -5.92 10.70
C ASP A 46 18.70 -7.26 10.12
N LYS A 47 19.67 -7.85 10.79
CA LYS A 47 20.25 -9.14 10.39
C LYS A 47 19.28 -10.32 10.47
N ASP A 48 18.28 -10.24 11.34
CA ASP A 48 17.28 -11.30 11.44
C ASP A 48 16.33 -11.29 10.25
N ILE A 49 15.99 -10.10 9.74
CA ILE A 49 15.23 -9.95 8.48
C ILE A 49 16.06 -10.53 7.32
N GLN A 50 17.36 -10.20 7.26
CA GLN A 50 18.26 -10.74 6.23
C GLN A 50 18.42 -12.27 6.35
N ALA A 51 18.32 -12.81 7.57
CA ALA A 51 18.30 -14.26 7.81
C ALA A 51 16.94 -14.92 7.53
N GLY A 52 15.93 -14.15 7.12
CA GLY A 52 14.60 -14.67 6.77
C GLY A 52 13.66 -14.87 7.96
N ASN A 53 13.85 -14.15 9.06
CA ASN A 53 12.93 -14.20 10.21
C ASN A 53 11.54 -13.72 9.83
N ILE A 54 10.61 -14.66 9.62
CA ILE A 54 9.24 -14.40 9.15
C ILE A 54 8.49 -13.48 10.12
N ALA A 55 8.65 -13.63 11.42
CA ALA A 55 7.94 -12.79 12.39
C ALA A 55 8.35 -11.31 12.24
N LYS A 56 9.64 -11.02 12.09
CA LYS A 56 10.14 -9.66 11.84
C LYS A 56 9.73 -9.11 10.48
N ILE A 57 9.77 -9.95 9.43
CA ILE A 57 9.32 -9.56 8.09
C ILE A 57 7.81 -9.22 8.11
N THR A 58 7.02 -10.02 8.82
CA THR A 58 5.59 -9.76 8.99
C THR A 58 5.36 -8.42 9.71
N ALA A 59 6.04 -8.20 10.83
CA ALA A 59 5.93 -6.94 11.57
C ALA A 59 6.33 -5.73 10.72
N LEU A 60 7.42 -5.83 9.94
CA LEU A 60 7.83 -4.79 9.00
C LEU A 60 6.76 -4.52 7.93
N ALA A 61 6.17 -5.57 7.36
CA ALA A 61 5.11 -5.43 6.36
C ALA A 61 3.86 -4.78 6.95
N GLU A 62 3.44 -5.18 8.16
CA GLU A 62 2.28 -4.63 8.86
C GLU A 62 2.48 -3.16 9.24
N GLU A 63 3.68 -2.78 9.65
CA GLU A 63 3.97 -1.41 10.08
C GLU A 63 4.20 -0.46 8.90
N LYS A 64 4.96 -0.86 7.89
CA LYS A 64 5.44 0.04 6.83
C LYS A 64 4.75 -0.12 5.48
N ILE A 65 4.30 -1.32 5.14
CA ILE A 65 3.79 -1.62 3.79
C ILE A 65 2.26 -1.57 3.78
N LEU A 66 1.60 -2.39 4.60
CA LEU A 66 0.15 -2.56 4.58
C LEU A 66 -0.66 -1.28 4.80
N PRO A 67 -0.22 -0.30 5.63
CA PRO A 67 -0.94 0.97 5.76
C PRO A 67 -1.06 1.75 4.46
N ASN A 68 -0.17 1.50 3.48
CA ASN A 68 -0.17 2.15 2.17
C ASN A 68 -0.98 1.40 1.11
N PHE A 69 -1.63 0.28 1.47
CA PHE A 69 -2.46 -0.53 0.57
C PHE A 69 -3.95 -0.36 0.85
N ASN A 70 -4.77 -0.37 -0.19
CA ASN A 70 -6.20 -0.67 -0.08
C ASN A 70 -6.42 -2.18 -0.17
N PHE A 71 -6.16 -2.89 0.93
CA PHE A 71 -6.24 -4.36 0.93
C PHE A 71 -7.66 -4.89 0.76
N ASP A 72 -8.69 -4.11 1.10
CA ASP A 72 -10.09 -4.43 0.80
C ASP A 72 -10.34 -4.43 -0.72
N ARG A 73 -9.81 -3.42 -1.44
CA ARG A 73 -9.90 -3.39 -2.91
C ARG A 73 -9.13 -4.54 -3.54
N VAL A 74 -7.89 -4.77 -3.11
CA VAL A 74 -7.06 -5.90 -3.57
C VAL A 74 -7.83 -7.21 -3.43
N SER A 75 -8.35 -7.51 -2.24
CA SER A 75 -9.07 -8.75 -1.94
C SER A 75 -10.35 -8.91 -2.77
N ARG A 76 -11.11 -7.81 -2.94
CA ARG A 76 -12.29 -7.76 -3.79
C ARG A 76 -11.96 -8.06 -5.25
N MET A 77 -10.90 -7.48 -5.78
CA MET A 77 -10.46 -7.69 -7.16
C MET A 77 -10.02 -9.14 -7.39
N VAL A 78 -9.28 -9.70 -6.45
CA VAL A 78 -8.76 -11.08 -6.51
C VAL A 78 -9.89 -12.10 -6.42
N LEU A 79 -10.86 -11.96 -5.51
CA LEU A 79 -12.03 -12.87 -5.43
C LEU A 79 -13.04 -12.62 -6.55
N GLY A 80 -13.06 -11.44 -7.15
CA GLY A 80 -13.94 -11.08 -8.26
C GLY A 80 -15.44 -11.30 -7.93
N LYS A 81 -16.12 -12.11 -8.72
CA LYS A 81 -17.56 -12.39 -8.50
C LYS A 81 -17.85 -13.05 -7.15
N HIS A 82 -16.93 -13.84 -6.61
CA HIS A 82 -17.10 -14.56 -5.35
C HIS A 82 -17.12 -13.62 -4.13
N TRP A 83 -16.52 -12.43 -4.23
CA TRP A 83 -16.62 -11.42 -3.19
C TRP A 83 -18.05 -10.98 -2.88
N ARG A 84 -18.93 -10.94 -3.90
CA ARG A 84 -20.32 -10.48 -3.72
C ARG A 84 -21.19 -11.47 -2.95
N THR A 85 -20.86 -12.75 -3.03
CA THR A 85 -21.60 -13.85 -2.39
C THR A 85 -20.96 -14.29 -1.06
N ALA A 86 -19.77 -13.82 -0.74
CA ALA A 86 -19.05 -14.12 0.49
C ALA A 86 -19.71 -13.43 1.70
N THR A 87 -19.79 -14.15 2.84
CA THR A 87 -20.21 -13.56 4.11
C THR A 87 -19.16 -12.58 4.64
N PRO A 88 -19.51 -11.67 5.58
CA PRO A 88 -18.52 -10.81 6.23
C PRO A 88 -17.36 -11.59 6.85
N GLU A 89 -17.65 -12.71 7.52
CA GLU A 89 -16.66 -13.58 8.17
C GLU A 89 -15.70 -14.20 7.15
N GLN A 90 -16.23 -14.68 6.03
CA GLN A 90 -15.42 -15.23 4.93
C GLN A 90 -14.53 -14.18 4.30
N LYS A 91 -15.01 -12.93 4.14
CA LYS A 91 -14.20 -11.82 3.63
C LYS A 91 -13.04 -11.51 4.55
N GLU A 92 -13.29 -11.43 5.87
CA GLU A 92 -12.22 -11.18 6.84
C GLU A 92 -11.22 -12.33 6.89
N ALA A 93 -11.69 -13.58 6.98
CA ALA A 93 -10.83 -14.75 6.97
C ALA A 93 -9.98 -14.83 5.69
N PHE A 94 -10.57 -14.55 4.52
CA PHE A 94 -9.83 -14.50 3.28
C PHE A 94 -8.76 -13.41 3.29
N LYS A 95 -9.08 -12.19 3.73
CA LYS A 95 -8.11 -11.08 3.80
C LYS A 95 -6.90 -11.45 4.65
N ILE A 96 -7.14 -12.03 5.83
CA ILE A 96 -6.06 -12.46 6.73
C ILE A 96 -5.18 -13.49 6.02
N GLN A 97 -5.76 -14.56 5.48
CA GLN A 97 -5.00 -15.64 4.87
C GLN A 97 -4.27 -15.20 3.59
N PHE A 98 -4.88 -14.32 2.80
CA PHE A 98 -4.27 -13.82 1.58
C PHE A 98 -3.12 -12.85 1.88
N ARG A 99 -3.28 -11.98 2.88
CA ARG A 99 -2.19 -11.13 3.37
C ARG A 99 -0.98 -11.96 3.80
N ASP A 100 -1.21 -12.96 4.64
CA ASP A 100 -0.15 -13.82 5.18
C ASP A 100 0.55 -14.60 4.04
N LEU A 101 -0.22 -15.07 3.06
CA LEU A 101 0.33 -15.69 1.86
C LEU A 101 1.27 -14.74 1.11
N LEU A 102 0.87 -13.49 0.90
CA LEU A 102 1.70 -12.50 0.19
C LEU A 102 2.99 -12.22 0.97
N ILE A 103 2.89 -11.96 2.27
CA ILE A 103 4.06 -11.69 3.11
C ILE A 103 5.04 -12.86 3.02
N ARG A 104 4.60 -14.10 3.21
CA ARG A 104 5.46 -15.30 3.15
C ARG A 104 6.05 -15.55 1.77
N THR A 105 5.23 -15.34 0.72
CA THR A 105 5.68 -15.53 -0.67
C THR A 105 6.82 -14.56 -1.02
N TYR A 106 6.71 -13.31 -0.57
CA TYR A 106 7.70 -12.27 -0.92
C TYR A 106 8.76 -12.04 0.16
N ALA A 107 8.66 -12.70 1.33
CA ALA A 107 9.66 -12.60 2.41
C ALA A 107 11.08 -12.91 1.92
N SER A 108 11.25 -13.92 1.05
CA SER A 108 12.55 -14.29 0.50
C SER A 108 13.18 -13.19 -0.36
N ALA A 109 12.38 -12.30 -0.97
CA ALA A 109 12.91 -11.18 -1.73
C ALA A 109 13.57 -10.15 -0.79
N LEU A 110 13.01 -9.94 0.40
CA LEU A 110 13.59 -9.06 1.41
C LEU A 110 14.86 -9.67 2.04
N SER A 111 14.85 -10.97 2.34
CA SER A 111 16.02 -11.65 2.91
C SER A 111 17.20 -11.76 1.94
N LYS A 112 16.93 -11.77 0.63
CA LYS A 112 17.98 -11.82 -0.42
C LYS A 112 18.50 -10.44 -0.83
N TYR A 113 18.19 -9.41 -0.07
CA TYR A 113 18.67 -8.08 -0.37
C TYR A 113 20.22 -8.02 -0.36
N GLN A 114 20.81 -7.62 -1.49
CA GLN A 114 22.25 -7.50 -1.71
C GLN A 114 22.61 -6.17 -2.38
N ASN A 115 22.36 -5.07 -1.69
CA ASN A 115 22.67 -3.72 -2.21
C ASN A 115 21.89 -3.32 -3.50
N GLN A 116 20.71 -3.88 -3.73
CA GLN A 116 19.83 -3.40 -4.78
C GLN A 116 19.45 -1.94 -4.52
N THR A 117 19.25 -1.19 -5.61
CA THR A 117 18.69 0.17 -5.57
C THR A 117 17.37 0.20 -6.35
N ILE A 118 16.52 1.16 -6.03
CA ILE A 118 15.25 1.33 -6.73
C ILE A 118 15.31 2.67 -7.47
N GLU A 119 15.16 2.62 -8.79
CA GLU A 119 15.07 3.80 -9.65
C GLU A 119 13.61 4.05 -10.01
N PHE A 120 13.10 5.23 -9.65
CA PHE A 120 11.75 5.65 -9.97
C PHE A 120 11.73 6.42 -11.28
N LYS A 121 10.78 6.08 -12.14
CA LYS A 121 10.53 6.81 -13.38
C LYS A 121 9.67 8.05 -13.10
N PRO A 122 9.77 9.11 -13.91
CA PRO A 122 8.93 10.29 -13.75
C PRO A 122 7.45 9.94 -13.72
N LEU A 123 6.74 10.42 -12.70
CA LEU A 123 5.30 10.24 -12.57
C LEU A 123 4.58 10.98 -13.72
N ARG A 124 3.62 10.31 -14.34
CA ARG A 124 2.69 10.90 -15.31
C ARG A 124 1.32 10.98 -14.67
N MET A 125 0.97 12.15 -14.17
CA MET A 125 -0.31 12.43 -13.52
C MET A 125 -0.84 13.79 -13.99
N GLN A 126 -2.16 13.89 -14.17
CA GLN A 126 -2.87 15.14 -14.48
C GLN A 126 -3.68 15.62 -13.27
N PRO A 127 -3.94 16.92 -13.14
CA PRO A 127 -4.82 17.43 -12.10
C PRO A 127 -6.20 16.74 -12.15
N GLY A 128 -6.62 16.17 -11.01
CA GLY A 128 -7.90 15.47 -10.88
C GLY A 128 -7.86 13.96 -11.13
N ASP A 129 -6.71 13.40 -11.50
CA ASP A 129 -6.56 11.95 -11.60
C ASP A 129 -6.86 11.29 -10.25
N LYS A 130 -7.66 10.23 -10.29
CA LYS A 130 -8.02 9.42 -9.12
C LYS A 130 -7.27 8.10 -9.06
N GLU A 131 -6.62 7.73 -10.13
CA GLU A 131 -5.78 6.54 -10.26
C GLU A 131 -4.52 6.90 -11.04
N VAL A 132 -3.39 6.35 -10.59
CA VAL A 132 -2.08 6.59 -11.20
C VAL A 132 -1.23 5.33 -11.16
N ILE A 133 -0.23 5.27 -12.02
CA ILE A 133 0.79 4.22 -12.00
C ILE A 133 2.13 4.85 -11.70
N VAL A 134 2.72 4.48 -10.57
CA VAL A 134 4.10 4.77 -10.22
C VAL A 134 4.98 3.64 -10.76
N ARG A 135 5.98 3.98 -11.57
CA ARG A 135 6.87 3.01 -12.21
C ARG A 135 8.25 3.05 -11.59
N SER A 136 8.82 1.89 -11.37
CA SER A 136 10.19 1.75 -10.88
C SER A 136 10.91 0.56 -11.51
N GLU A 137 12.21 0.55 -11.33
CA GLU A 137 13.08 -0.58 -11.66
C GLU A 137 13.96 -0.90 -10.45
N ILE A 138 13.99 -2.17 -10.06
CA ILE A 138 14.93 -2.66 -9.06
C ILE A 138 16.23 -3.01 -9.80
N ILE A 139 17.27 -2.24 -9.53
CA ILE A 139 18.60 -2.45 -10.09
C ILE A 139 19.36 -3.38 -9.18
N GLN A 140 19.84 -4.49 -9.72
CA GLN A 140 20.59 -5.49 -8.98
C GLN A 140 22.00 -5.65 -9.57
N PRO A 141 23.04 -5.77 -8.72
CA PRO A 141 24.41 -5.95 -9.19
C PRO A 141 24.55 -7.22 -10.03
N GLY A 142 25.01 -7.08 -11.27
CA GLY A 142 25.24 -8.21 -12.17
C GLY A 142 23.99 -8.89 -12.75
N GLY A 143 22.79 -8.35 -12.48
CA GLY A 143 21.51 -8.85 -13.00
C GLY A 143 20.81 -7.87 -13.93
N GLN A 144 19.75 -8.33 -14.59
CA GLN A 144 18.86 -7.44 -15.33
C GLN A 144 18.01 -6.62 -14.34
N PRO A 145 17.69 -5.35 -14.64
CA PRO A 145 16.73 -4.58 -13.87
C PRO A 145 15.36 -5.28 -13.87
N ILE A 146 14.70 -5.28 -12.71
CA ILE A 146 13.34 -5.82 -12.54
C ILE A 146 12.34 -4.66 -12.56
N ALA A 147 11.46 -4.62 -13.55
CA ALA A 147 10.40 -3.62 -13.63
C ALA A 147 9.34 -3.89 -12.58
N VAL A 148 8.99 -2.85 -11.80
CA VAL A 148 7.93 -2.91 -10.78
C VAL A 148 7.06 -1.66 -10.90
N ASP A 149 5.78 -1.86 -11.28
CA ASP A 149 4.79 -0.81 -11.39
C ASP A 149 3.78 -0.94 -10.25
N TYR A 150 3.44 0.18 -9.62
CA TYR A 150 2.46 0.26 -8.55
C TYR A 150 1.23 1.00 -9.06
N SER A 151 0.06 0.35 -9.00
CA SER A 151 -1.22 1.00 -9.30
C SER A 151 -1.80 1.58 -8.00
N LEU A 152 -2.00 2.89 -7.98
CA LEU A 152 -2.53 3.59 -6.81
C LEU A 152 -3.88 4.24 -7.13
N GLU A 153 -4.70 4.35 -6.10
CA GLU A 153 -5.93 5.14 -6.12
C GLU A 153 -5.91 6.21 -5.04
N LYS A 154 -6.63 7.29 -5.30
CA LYS A 154 -6.88 8.33 -4.31
C LYS A 154 -7.89 7.84 -3.27
N ALA A 155 -7.53 7.91 -1.98
CA ALA A 155 -8.34 7.49 -0.84
C ALA A 155 -8.39 8.62 0.20
N GLY A 156 -9.42 9.46 0.13
CA GLY A 156 -9.49 10.71 0.89
C GLY A 156 -8.35 11.65 0.49
N ASP A 157 -7.57 12.10 1.46
CA ASP A 157 -6.42 12.98 1.27
C ASP A 157 -5.10 12.22 1.10
N SER A 158 -5.13 10.92 0.78
CA SER A 158 -3.96 10.10 0.57
C SER A 158 -4.09 9.18 -0.64
N TRP A 159 -3.02 8.48 -0.97
CA TRP A 159 -2.98 7.46 -2.01
C TRP A 159 -2.83 6.07 -1.41
N LYS A 160 -3.41 5.06 -2.06
CA LYS A 160 -3.31 3.66 -1.64
C LYS A 160 -3.01 2.77 -2.84
N VAL A 161 -2.06 1.87 -2.67
CA VAL A 161 -1.73 0.84 -3.67
C VAL A 161 -2.84 -0.20 -3.68
N TYR A 162 -3.29 -0.59 -4.89
CA TYR A 162 -4.28 -1.66 -5.07
C TYR A 162 -3.82 -2.77 -6.02
N ASP A 163 -2.70 -2.60 -6.71
CA ASP A 163 -2.03 -3.68 -7.48
C ASP A 163 -0.54 -3.40 -7.62
N ILE A 164 0.24 -4.46 -7.76
CA ILE A 164 1.65 -4.41 -8.12
C ILE A 164 1.83 -5.28 -9.37
N VAL A 165 2.51 -4.73 -10.37
CA VAL A 165 2.87 -5.42 -11.60
C VAL A 165 4.38 -5.62 -11.62
N ILE A 166 4.83 -6.88 -11.61
CA ILE A 166 6.26 -7.23 -11.63
C ILE A 166 6.55 -7.89 -12.97
N GLU A 167 7.50 -7.34 -13.72
CA GLU A 167 7.85 -7.84 -15.06
C GLU A 167 6.60 -8.02 -15.97
N GLY A 168 5.66 -7.08 -15.90
CA GLY A 168 4.42 -7.11 -16.67
C GLY A 168 3.34 -8.04 -16.11
N VAL A 169 3.57 -8.75 -15.01
CA VAL A 169 2.61 -9.66 -14.37
C VAL A 169 1.94 -8.98 -13.19
N SER A 170 0.64 -8.68 -13.29
CA SER A 170 -0.18 -8.15 -12.19
C SER A 170 -0.40 -9.23 -11.13
N LEU A 171 -0.10 -8.90 -9.87
CA LEU A 171 -0.35 -9.80 -8.74
C LEU A 171 -1.84 -10.07 -8.56
N VAL A 172 -2.68 -9.04 -8.67
CA VAL A 172 -4.14 -9.18 -8.57
C VAL A 172 -4.67 -10.13 -9.65
N THR A 173 -4.26 -9.95 -10.90
CA THR A 173 -4.72 -10.79 -12.01
C THR A 173 -4.25 -12.22 -11.86
N ASN A 174 -2.99 -12.43 -11.46
CA ASN A 174 -2.40 -13.74 -11.25
C ASN A 174 -3.13 -14.52 -10.16
N TYR A 175 -3.31 -13.94 -8.97
CA TYR A 175 -4.02 -14.59 -7.87
C TYR A 175 -5.51 -14.78 -8.17
N ARG A 176 -6.15 -13.84 -8.89
CA ARG A 176 -7.54 -13.99 -9.31
C ARG A 176 -7.76 -15.24 -10.16
N GLY A 177 -6.86 -15.53 -11.10
CA GLY A 177 -6.91 -16.76 -11.89
C GLY A 177 -6.82 -17.99 -11.01
N GLN A 178 -5.78 -18.08 -10.18
CA GLN A 178 -5.54 -19.23 -9.30
C GLN A 178 -6.69 -19.45 -8.31
N PHE A 179 -7.19 -18.40 -7.66
CA PHE A 179 -8.25 -18.51 -6.66
C PHE A 179 -9.62 -18.79 -7.29
N SER A 180 -9.88 -18.27 -8.49
CA SER A 180 -11.12 -18.60 -9.21
C SER A 180 -11.20 -20.10 -9.50
N GLU A 181 -10.10 -20.72 -9.91
CA GLU A 181 -10.08 -22.19 -10.14
C GLU A 181 -10.24 -22.97 -8.82
N GLU A 182 -9.59 -22.51 -7.75
CA GLU A 182 -9.73 -23.15 -6.43
C GLU A 182 -11.17 -23.05 -5.90
N VAL A 183 -11.79 -21.85 -6.01
CA VAL A 183 -13.18 -21.66 -5.55
C VAL A 183 -14.16 -22.50 -6.37
N LYS A 184 -13.93 -22.70 -7.66
CA LYS A 184 -14.74 -23.61 -8.48
C LYS A 184 -14.66 -25.06 -7.98
N ARG A 185 -13.50 -25.48 -7.50
CA ARG A 185 -13.22 -26.84 -7.06
C ARG A 185 -13.71 -27.14 -5.64
N SER A 186 -13.48 -26.22 -4.69
CA SER A 186 -13.68 -26.47 -3.26
C SER A 186 -14.52 -25.41 -2.55
N GLY A 187 -15.08 -24.44 -3.29
CA GLY A 187 -15.79 -23.32 -2.70
C GLY A 187 -14.85 -22.29 -2.06
N LEU A 188 -15.42 -21.17 -1.59
CA LEU A 188 -14.63 -20.12 -0.93
C LEU A 188 -14.04 -20.59 0.40
N GLU A 189 -14.78 -21.41 1.15
CA GLU A 189 -14.31 -21.98 2.42
C GLU A 189 -13.10 -22.90 2.20
N GLY A 190 -13.15 -23.74 1.16
CA GLY A 190 -12.02 -24.59 0.79
C GLY A 190 -10.78 -23.80 0.37
N LEU A 191 -10.96 -22.67 -0.34
CA LEU A 191 -9.86 -21.76 -0.63
C LEU A 191 -9.25 -21.20 0.66
N ILE A 192 -10.06 -20.66 1.58
CA ILE A 192 -9.60 -20.09 2.85
C ILE A 192 -8.83 -21.14 3.67
N GLN A 193 -9.38 -22.34 3.79
CA GLN A 193 -8.70 -23.45 4.48
C GLN A 193 -7.35 -23.77 3.86
N LYS A 194 -7.30 -23.91 2.54
CA LYS A 194 -6.04 -24.21 1.81
C LYS A 194 -4.99 -23.12 1.98
N LEU A 195 -5.39 -21.84 1.99
CA LEU A 195 -4.49 -20.73 2.29
C LEU A 195 -3.96 -20.84 3.72
N SER A 196 -4.82 -21.13 4.70
CA SER A 196 -4.44 -21.32 6.10
C SER A 196 -3.43 -22.45 6.27
N GLU A 197 -3.65 -23.60 5.62
CA GLU A 197 -2.72 -24.75 5.65
C GLU A 197 -1.36 -24.38 5.05
N LYS A 198 -1.36 -23.70 3.89
CA LYS A 198 -0.14 -23.24 3.24
C LYS A 198 0.65 -22.25 4.12
N ASN A 199 -0.04 -21.33 4.76
CA ASN A 199 0.57 -20.36 5.66
C ASN A 199 1.17 -20.97 6.93
N LYS A 200 0.67 -22.13 7.39
CA LYS A 200 1.23 -22.86 8.53
C LYS A 200 2.45 -23.70 8.16
N ALA A 201 2.53 -24.16 6.89
CA ALA A 201 3.59 -25.04 6.42
C ALA A 201 4.85 -24.30 5.92
N SER A 202 4.80 -22.97 5.80
CA SER A 202 5.86 -22.12 5.21
C SER A 202 6.68 -21.42 6.27
#